data_1860e0dedede8fced772f5ccbe499a90
#
_entry.id   1860e0dedede8fced772f5ccbe499a90
#
_cell.length_a   1.000
_cell.length_b   1.000
_cell.length_c   1.000
_cell.angle_alpha   90.00
_cell.angle_beta   90.00
_cell.angle_gamma   90.00
#
_symmetry.space_group_name_H-M   'P 1'
#
loop_
_entity.id
_entity.type
_entity.pdbx_description
1 polymer ?
#
loop_
_entity_poly.entity_id
_entity_poly.type
_entity_poly.pdbx_seq_one_letter_code
_entity_poly.pdbx_strand_id
1 'polypeptide(L)'
;MFRKLNSKRQGGFTLVEIMIVVAIIALLAAIAVPNFLRARKRSQATRILEDLRIIDSAIDQYAIENNKSSGDTVSWTDIQKYLKTGSVLYNSGGTDLLGGTYSGGTFSVDNLPKLNSTSFGKLSDVAPSDFWSPFYP
;
A
#
# COMPACT_ATOMS: atom_id res chain seq x y z
N MET A 1 -20.76 -61.08 37.51
CA MET A 1 -20.17 -59.88 38.07
C MET A 1 -20.17 -58.78 36.98
N PHE A 2 -21.17 -57.92 36.98
CA PHE A 2 -21.31 -56.89 35.95
C PHE A 2 -20.47 -55.69 36.35
N ARG A 3 -19.44 -55.41 35.54
CA ARG A 3 -18.58 -54.22 35.68
C ARG A 3 -19.39 -53.02 35.17
N LYS A 4 -19.81 -52.19 36.07
CA LYS A 4 -20.48 -50.91 35.75
C LYS A 4 -19.46 -50.03 35.02
N LEU A 5 -19.59 -49.93 33.68
CA LEU A 5 -18.85 -48.95 32.90
C LEU A 5 -19.30 -47.59 33.30
N ASN A 6 -18.46 -46.92 34.06
CA ASN A 6 -18.64 -45.52 34.44
C ASN A 6 -18.43 -44.65 33.19
N SER A 7 -19.48 -44.43 32.43
CA SER A 7 -19.48 -43.50 31.34
C SER A 7 -19.23 -42.13 31.89
N LYS A 8 -17.98 -41.66 31.87
CA LYS A 8 -17.65 -40.27 32.09
C LYS A 8 -18.48 -39.47 31.08
N ARG A 9 -19.48 -38.76 31.56
CA ARG A 9 -20.19 -37.76 30.79
C ARG A 9 -19.13 -36.73 30.34
N GLN A 10 -18.67 -36.85 29.08
CA GLN A 10 -17.91 -35.79 28.44
C GLN A 10 -18.91 -34.65 28.26
N GLY A 11 -18.70 -33.58 29.03
CA GLY A 11 -19.47 -32.36 28.90
C GLY A 11 -19.22 -31.78 27.50
N GLY A 12 -20.24 -31.83 26.63
CA GLY A 12 -20.23 -31.15 25.34
C GLY A 12 -20.71 -29.70 25.49
N PHE A 13 -20.35 -28.84 24.54
CA PHE A 13 -20.87 -27.49 24.44
C PHE A 13 -22.38 -27.50 24.09
N THR A 14 -23.13 -26.55 24.63
CA THR A 14 -24.52 -26.35 24.24
C THR A 14 -24.60 -25.55 22.94
N LEU A 15 -25.70 -25.74 22.18
CA LEU A 15 -25.98 -24.99 20.95
C LEU A 15 -25.99 -23.47 21.23
N VAL A 16 -26.59 -23.06 22.37
CA VAL A 16 -26.70 -21.66 22.76
C VAL A 16 -25.33 -21.05 23.06
N GLU A 17 -24.42 -21.77 23.72
CA GLU A 17 -23.05 -21.29 23.97
C GLU A 17 -22.31 -20.97 22.69
N ILE A 18 -22.39 -21.85 21.70
CA ILE A 18 -21.76 -21.61 20.40
C ILE A 18 -22.43 -20.48 19.64
N MET A 19 -23.76 -20.36 19.70
CA MET A 19 -24.49 -19.26 19.08
C MET A 19 -24.09 -17.88 19.66
N ILE A 20 -23.92 -17.79 20.97
CA ILE A 20 -23.49 -16.54 21.64
C ILE A 20 -22.06 -16.19 21.22
N VAL A 21 -21.15 -17.14 21.19
CA VAL A 21 -19.75 -16.94 20.79
C VAL A 21 -19.66 -16.43 19.35
N VAL A 22 -20.37 -17.08 18.44
CA VAL A 22 -20.40 -16.67 17.02
C VAL A 22 -21.01 -15.27 16.87
N ALA A 23 -22.07 -14.96 17.61
CA ALA A 23 -22.69 -13.63 17.59
C ALA A 23 -21.73 -12.52 18.07
N ILE A 24 -20.97 -12.77 19.12
CA ILE A 24 -19.97 -11.82 19.63
C ILE A 24 -18.83 -11.64 18.63
N ILE A 25 -18.32 -12.72 18.05
CA ILE A 25 -17.26 -12.66 17.04
C ILE A 25 -17.76 -11.86 15.81
N ALA A 26 -18.97 -12.10 15.34
CA ALA A 26 -19.57 -11.38 14.22
C ALA A 26 -19.69 -9.88 14.51
N LEU A 27 -20.11 -9.50 15.72
CA LEU A 27 -20.21 -8.10 16.12
C LEU A 27 -18.84 -7.42 16.16
N LEU A 28 -17.84 -8.06 16.77
CA LEU A 28 -16.48 -7.53 16.82
C LEU A 28 -15.85 -7.42 15.44
N ALA A 29 -16.07 -8.42 14.58
CA ALA A 29 -15.58 -8.41 13.21
C ALA A 29 -16.23 -7.27 12.38
N ALA A 30 -17.50 -6.99 12.58
CA ALA A 30 -18.21 -5.90 11.89
C ALA A 30 -17.56 -4.53 12.14
N ILE A 31 -16.97 -4.32 13.31
CA ILE A 31 -16.26 -3.07 13.67
C ILE A 31 -14.79 -3.13 13.23
N ALA A 32 -14.13 -4.26 13.43
CA ALA A 32 -12.69 -4.39 13.22
C ALA A 32 -12.29 -4.42 11.75
N VAL A 33 -13.05 -5.12 10.90
CA VAL A 33 -12.69 -5.32 9.48
C VAL A 33 -12.64 -4.00 8.69
N PRO A 34 -13.66 -3.11 8.72
CA PRO A 34 -13.59 -1.86 7.98
C PRO A 34 -12.46 -0.94 8.45
N ASN A 35 -12.18 -0.90 9.75
CA ASN A 35 -11.08 -0.12 10.31
C ASN A 35 -9.70 -0.65 9.86
N PHE A 36 -9.54 -1.96 9.83
CA PHE A 36 -8.32 -2.60 9.32
C PHE A 36 -8.09 -2.29 7.83
N LEU A 37 -9.13 -2.37 7.02
CA LEU A 37 -9.02 -2.06 5.58
C LEU A 37 -8.62 -0.60 5.34
N ARG A 38 -9.16 0.35 6.10
CA ARG A 38 -8.75 1.77 6.03
C ARG A 38 -7.29 1.96 6.44
N ALA A 39 -6.87 1.33 7.53
CA ALA A 39 -5.48 1.39 7.98
C ALA A 39 -4.52 0.82 6.95
N ARG A 40 -4.86 -0.29 6.31
CA ARG A 40 -4.09 -0.90 5.22
C ARG A 40 -3.96 0.03 4.02
N LYS A 41 -5.06 0.62 3.57
CA LYS A 41 -5.04 1.60 2.46
C LYS A 41 -4.17 2.81 2.78
N ARG A 42 -4.24 3.33 4.01
CA ARG A 42 -3.41 4.46 4.45
C ARG A 42 -1.93 4.11 4.47
N SER A 43 -1.57 2.91 4.89
CA SER A 43 -0.20 2.41 4.81
C SER A 43 0.30 2.31 3.36
N GLN A 44 -0.53 1.84 2.45
CA GLN A 44 -0.21 1.81 1.01
C GLN A 44 -0.01 3.23 0.45
N ALA A 45 -0.87 4.18 0.83
CA ALA A 45 -0.74 5.58 0.43
C ALA A 45 0.58 6.20 0.92
N THR A 46 0.93 5.99 2.18
CA THR A 46 2.20 6.47 2.74
C THR A 46 3.40 5.91 1.97
N ARG A 47 3.38 4.64 1.64
CA ARG A 47 4.46 4.01 0.88
C ARG A 47 4.60 4.60 -0.51
N ILE A 48 3.51 4.81 -1.22
CA ILE A 48 3.52 5.44 -2.56
C ILE A 48 4.06 6.87 -2.47
N LEU A 49 3.71 7.61 -1.42
CA LEU A 49 4.23 8.96 -1.19
C LEU A 49 5.75 8.96 -0.95
N GLU A 50 6.25 7.99 -0.20
CA GLU A 50 7.70 7.79 -0.01
C GLU A 50 8.40 7.45 -1.32
N ASP A 51 7.82 6.56 -2.11
CA ASP A 51 8.34 6.21 -3.43
C ASP A 51 8.44 7.45 -4.35
N LEU A 52 7.43 8.32 -4.35
CA LEU A 52 7.45 9.58 -5.12
C LEU A 52 8.59 10.50 -4.68
N ARG A 53 8.86 10.62 -3.38
CA ARG A 53 9.99 11.41 -2.87
C ARG A 53 11.34 10.83 -3.27
N ILE A 54 11.46 9.51 -3.27
CA ILE A 54 12.69 8.82 -3.70
C ILE A 54 12.89 9.03 -5.21
N ILE A 55 11.83 8.94 -6.02
CA ILE A 55 11.89 9.20 -7.46
C ILE A 55 12.32 10.63 -7.74
N ASP A 56 11.77 11.61 -7.02
CA ASP A 56 12.13 13.02 -7.13
C ASP A 56 13.63 13.24 -6.88
N SER A 57 14.15 12.71 -5.77
CA SER A 57 15.58 12.73 -5.48
C SER A 57 16.44 12.06 -6.55
N ALA A 58 15.96 10.96 -7.13
CA ALA A 58 16.69 10.24 -8.18
C ALA A 58 16.74 11.04 -9.50
N ILE A 59 15.67 11.78 -9.81
CA ILE A 59 15.64 12.69 -10.96
C ILE A 59 16.67 13.79 -10.79
N ASP A 60 16.73 14.41 -9.61
CA ASP A 60 17.70 15.46 -9.30
C ASP A 60 19.15 14.97 -9.41
N GLN A 61 19.45 13.80 -8.85
CA GLN A 61 20.80 13.19 -8.96
C GLN A 61 21.18 12.91 -10.41
N TYR A 62 20.25 12.35 -11.17
CA TYR A 62 20.47 12.10 -12.61
C TYR A 62 20.74 13.40 -13.36
N ALA A 63 19.96 14.45 -13.09
CA ALA A 63 20.11 15.74 -13.73
C ALA A 63 21.49 16.37 -13.46
N ILE A 64 21.93 16.34 -12.20
CA ILE A 64 23.24 16.88 -11.80
C ILE A 64 24.40 16.12 -12.47
N GLU A 65 24.36 14.79 -12.44
CA GLU A 65 25.46 13.96 -12.99
C GLU A 65 25.55 14.02 -14.52
N ASN A 66 24.42 14.19 -15.19
CA ASN A 66 24.36 14.20 -16.66
C ASN A 66 24.20 15.60 -17.25
N ASN A 67 24.39 16.66 -16.43
CA ASN A 67 24.24 18.09 -16.84
C ASN A 67 22.95 18.34 -17.63
N LYS A 68 21.83 17.80 -17.14
CA LYS A 68 20.52 17.98 -17.76
C LYS A 68 19.96 19.35 -17.41
N SER A 69 19.21 19.90 -18.37
CA SER A 69 18.52 21.19 -18.21
C SER A 69 17.09 20.99 -17.73
N SER A 70 16.54 22.05 -17.14
CA SER A 70 15.13 22.08 -16.75
C SER A 70 14.22 21.72 -17.95
N GLY A 71 13.29 20.81 -17.72
CA GLY A 71 12.37 20.34 -18.73
C GLY A 71 12.86 19.14 -19.57
N ASP A 72 14.13 18.74 -19.44
CA ASP A 72 14.64 17.55 -20.12
C ASP A 72 13.89 16.29 -19.69
N THR A 73 13.57 15.45 -20.66
CA THR A 73 12.87 14.20 -20.43
C THR A 73 13.80 13.16 -19.80
N VAL A 74 13.30 12.47 -18.79
CA VAL A 74 14.01 11.42 -18.05
C VAL A 74 13.16 10.14 -18.08
N SER A 75 13.79 9.02 -18.40
CA SER A 75 13.14 7.73 -18.40
C SER A 75 13.33 6.99 -17.08
N TRP A 76 12.51 5.97 -16.83
CA TRP A 76 12.69 5.12 -15.65
C TRP A 76 14.09 4.49 -15.59
N THR A 77 14.61 4.03 -16.72
CA THR A 77 15.93 3.40 -16.80
C THR A 77 17.08 4.34 -16.42
N ASP A 78 16.90 5.65 -16.62
CA ASP A 78 17.87 6.65 -16.26
C ASP A 78 17.96 6.84 -14.74
N ILE A 79 16.80 6.93 -14.08
CA ILE A 79 16.73 7.13 -12.62
C ILE A 79 16.90 5.84 -11.83
N GLN A 80 16.63 4.68 -12.41
CA GLN A 80 16.73 3.39 -11.72
C GLN A 80 18.12 3.15 -11.12
N LYS A 81 19.17 3.68 -11.75
CA LYS A 81 20.56 3.56 -11.28
C LYS A 81 20.80 4.24 -9.92
N TYR A 82 19.97 5.23 -9.59
CA TYR A 82 20.04 6.00 -8.34
C TYR A 82 19.16 5.43 -7.24
N LEU A 83 18.40 4.40 -7.56
CA LEU A 83 17.56 3.68 -6.61
C LEU A 83 18.36 2.56 -5.96
N LYS A 84 18.01 2.24 -4.72
CA LYS A 84 18.64 1.09 -4.03
C LYS A 84 18.35 -0.20 -4.77
N THR A 85 19.40 -0.83 -5.28
CA THR A 85 19.34 -2.13 -5.98
C THR A 85 18.61 -3.18 -5.14
N GLY A 86 17.65 -3.88 -5.73
CA GLY A 86 16.86 -4.91 -5.06
C GLY A 86 15.70 -4.37 -4.21
N SER A 87 15.53 -3.05 -4.10
CA SER A 87 14.33 -2.49 -3.46
C SER A 87 13.07 -2.79 -4.28
N VAL A 88 11.91 -2.75 -3.63
CA VAL A 88 10.62 -2.96 -4.31
C VAL A 88 10.43 -1.90 -5.40
N LEU A 89 10.80 -0.65 -5.13
CA LEU A 89 10.72 0.43 -6.10
C LEU A 89 11.65 0.21 -7.28
N TYR A 90 12.90 -0.24 -7.05
CA TYR A 90 13.86 -0.58 -8.11
C TYR A 90 13.30 -1.63 -9.07
N ASN A 91 12.63 -2.65 -8.54
CA ASN A 91 12.09 -3.77 -9.31
C ASN A 91 10.69 -3.49 -9.90
N SER A 92 10.06 -2.37 -9.54
CA SER A 92 8.68 -2.06 -9.94
C SER A 92 8.54 -1.66 -11.40
N GLY A 93 9.64 -1.25 -12.07
CA GLY A 93 9.59 -0.72 -13.43
C GLY A 93 8.86 0.63 -13.54
N GLY A 94 8.77 1.39 -12.44
CA GLY A 94 8.08 2.68 -12.42
C GLY A 94 6.59 2.58 -12.13
N THR A 95 6.13 1.46 -11.58
CA THR A 95 4.73 1.27 -11.17
C THR A 95 4.58 1.28 -9.65
N ASP A 96 3.47 1.79 -9.16
CA ASP A 96 3.13 1.78 -7.76
C ASP A 96 2.53 0.43 -7.30
N LEU A 97 2.30 0.28 -5.99
CA LEU A 97 1.73 -0.92 -5.39
C LEU A 97 0.32 -1.29 -5.89
N LEU A 98 -0.37 -0.36 -6.53
CA LEU A 98 -1.73 -0.53 -7.05
C LEU A 98 -1.76 -0.73 -8.56
N GLY A 99 -0.57 -0.78 -9.20
CA GLY A 99 -0.39 -0.97 -10.63
C GLY A 99 -0.48 0.30 -11.46
N GLY A 100 -0.51 1.48 -10.83
CA GLY A 100 -0.45 2.75 -11.53
C GLY A 100 0.99 3.12 -11.91
N THR A 101 1.20 3.70 -13.07
CA THR A 101 2.53 4.15 -13.51
C THR A 101 2.79 5.56 -13.01
N TYR A 102 3.89 5.80 -12.31
CA TYR A 102 4.30 7.13 -11.86
C TYR A 102 4.50 8.07 -13.06
N SER A 103 3.94 9.28 -12.99
CA SER A 103 4.02 10.30 -14.06
C SER A 103 3.64 9.79 -15.45
N GLY A 104 2.82 8.74 -15.55
CA GLY A 104 2.51 8.12 -16.84
C GLY A 104 3.72 7.46 -17.53
N GLY A 105 4.81 7.19 -16.81
CA GLY A 105 6.03 6.55 -17.30
C GLY A 105 7.10 7.52 -17.83
N THR A 106 6.84 8.82 -17.83
CA THR A 106 7.79 9.84 -18.28
C THR A 106 8.00 10.88 -17.19
N PHE A 107 9.26 11.15 -16.87
CA PHE A 107 9.68 12.16 -15.91
C PHE A 107 10.34 13.34 -16.62
N SER A 108 10.50 14.44 -15.93
CA SER A 108 11.15 15.62 -16.48
C SER A 108 11.93 16.31 -15.36
N VAL A 109 13.10 16.85 -15.69
CA VAL A 109 13.96 17.59 -14.77
C VAL A 109 13.21 18.84 -14.27
N ASP A 110 13.33 19.15 -12.99
CA ASP A 110 12.66 20.25 -12.29
C ASP A 110 11.11 20.18 -12.28
N ASN A 111 10.55 19.05 -12.72
CA ASN A 111 9.13 18.77 -12.57
C ASN A 111 8.91 17.62 -11.59
N LEU A 112 8.08 17.85 -10.61
CA LEU A 112 7.76 16.83 -9.60
C LEU A 112 7.13 15.59 -10.24
N PRO A 113 7.54 14.38 -9.84
CA PRO A 113 6.86 13.17 -10.24
C PRO A 113 5.42 13.19 -9.73
N LYS A 114 4.52 12.59 -10.49
CA LYS A 114 3.09 12.61 -10.18
C LYS A 114 2.54 11.23 -9.89
N LEU A 115 1.61 11.20 -8.95
CA LEU A 115 0.79 10.04 -8.67
C LEU A 115 -0.10 9.73 -9.87
N ASN A 116 -0.33 8.45 -10.15
CA ASN A 116 -1.29 8.04 -11.16
C ASN A 116 -2.74 8.30 -10.70
N SER A 117 -3.56 8.87 -11.59
CA SER A 117 -4.97 9.20 -11.27
C SER A 117 -5.80 7.99 -10.85
N THR A 118 -5.53 6.81 -11.42
CA THR A 118 -6.21 5.56 -11.04
C THR A 118 -5.86 5.14 -9.61
N SER A 119 -4.60 5.24 -9.24
CA SER A 119 -4.14 4.93 -7.87
C SER A 119 -4.65 5.95 -6.87
N PHE A 120 -4.69 7.23 -7.24
CA PHE A 120 -5.34 8.27 -6.44
C PHE A 120 -6.83 7.93 -6.19
N GLY A 121 -7.58 7.58 -7.22
CA GLY A 121 -8.99 7.21 -7.09
C GLY A 121 -9.25 6.05 -6.12
N LYS A 122 -8.35 5.07 -6.07
CA LYS A 122 -8.44 3.92 -5.15
C LYS A 122 -8.17 4.27 -3.69
N LEU A 123 -7.45 5.37 -3.43
CA LEU A 123 -6.99 5.79 -2.10
C LEU A 123 -7.61 7.10 -1.62
N SER A 124 -8.44 7.76 -2.43
CA SER A 124 -9.00 9.08 -2.13
C SER A 124 -9.88 9.11 -0.87
N ASP A 125 -10.41 7.97 -0.45
CA ASP A 125 -11.18 7.81 0.78
C ASP A 125 -10.34 7.88 2.07
N VAL A 126 -9.04 7.63 1.97
CA VAL A 126 -8.10 7.63 3.11
C VAL A 126 -6.95 8.62 2.97
N ALA A 127 -6.68 9.07 1.76
CA ALA A 127 -5.61 9.99 1.41
C ALA A 127 -6.14 11.04 0.41
N PRO A 128 -6.71 12.15 0.90
CA PRO A 128 -7.20 13.24 0.06
C PRO A 128 -6.06 13.96 -0.65
N SER A 129 -6.40 14.89 -1.56
CA SER A 129 -5.43 15.63 -2.37
C SER A 129 -4.30 16.27 -1.57
N ASP A 130 -4.59 16.83 -0.40
CA ASP A 130 -3.61 17.49 0.46
C ASP A 130 -2.54 16.52 0.99
N PHE A 131 -2.91 15.26 1.20
CA PHE A 131 -1.97 14.22 1.60
C PHE A 131 -0.86 13.99 0.55
N TRP A 132 -1.19 14.13 -0.73
CA TRP A 132 -0.29 13.88 -1.85
C TRP A 132 0.55 15.09 -2.24
N SER A 133 0.26 16.26 -1.67
CA SER A 133 1.02 17.47 -2.00
C SER A 133 2.52 17.28 -1.73
N PRO A 134 3.40 17.66 -2.69
CA PRO A 134 3.13 18.32 -3.98
C PRO A 134 2.95 17.37 -5.19
N PHE A 135 2.85 16.05 -4.99
CA PHE A 135 2.84 15.00 -6.04
C PHE A 135 1.43 14.66 -6.57
N TYR A 136 0.46 15.47 -6.30
CA TYR A 136 -0.92 15.27 -6.76
C TYR A 136 -1.00 15.16 -8.30
N PRO A 137 -1.87 14.28 -8.86
CA PRO A 137 -2.01 14.06 -10.30
C PRO A 137 -2.25 15.30 -11.14
#